data_2a17e4145b334f4c0f133e763cc11fdc
#
_entry.id   2a17e4145b334f4c0f133e763cc11fdc
#
_cell.length_a   1.000
_cell.length_b   1.000
_cell.length_c   1.000
_cell.angle_alpha   90.00
_cell.angle_beta   90.00
_cell.angle_gamma   90.00
#
_symmetry.space_group_name_H-M   'P 1'
#
loop_
_entity.id
_entity.type
_entity.pdbx_description
1 polymer ?
#
loop_
_entity_poly.entity_id
_entity_poly.type
_entity_poly.pdbx_seq_one_letter_code
_entity_poly.pdbx_strand_id
1 'polypeptide(L)'
;MAEIAPHEIQVRQVTHWQPTFTYSKPGEGGIYTFQLILDEGADEFVLTVENPDEAENIFDWLSRSAVVHFDMSRQVLLFGTRKTGV
;
A
#
# COMPACT_ATOMS: atom_id res chain seq x y z
N MET A 1 19.81 -5.09 24.96
CA MET A 1 19.50 -4.42 24.57
C MET A 1 19.09 -4.47 23.59
N ALA A 2 18.58 -4.50 23.37
CA ALA A 2 18.09 -4.62 22.39
C ALA A 2 18.43 -3.87 21.50
N GLU A 3 18.63 -4.22 20.79
CA GLU A 3 18.88 -3.55 19.95
C GLU A 3 18.01 -3.42 19.09
N ILE A 4 17.51 -2.64 18.85
CA ILE A 4 16.74 -2.31 17.94
C ILE A 4 17.38 -2.55 16.73
N ALA A 5 16.86 -3.24 15.88
CA ALA A 5 17.35 -3.46 14.64
C ALA A 5 17.20 -2.28 13.84
N PRO A 6 17.94 -1.43 13.97
CA PRO A 6 17.66 -0.18 13.45
C PRO A 6 17.90 -0.05 12.04
N HIS A 7 18.44 -0.98 11.46
CA HIS A 7 18.83 -0.71 10.23
C HIS A 7 17.90 -1.10 9.21
N GLU A 8 16.79 -1.78 9.53
CA GLU A 8 15.88 -2.13 8.54
C GLU A 8 14.90 -1.06 8.33
N ILE A 9 14.76 -0.54 7.16
CA ILE A 9 13.79 0.49 6.86
C ILE A 9 12.50 -0.20 6.52
N GLN A 10 11.51 -0.06 7.39
CA GLN A 10 10.23 -0.71 7.19
C GLN A 10 9.24 0.16 6.44
N VAL A 11 9.41 1.45 6.45
CA VAL A 11 8.50 2.36 5.76
C VAL A 11 9.14 2.71 4.43
N ARG A 12 8.49 2.33 3.34
CA ARG A 12 9.04 2.51 2.01
C ARG A 12 8.10 3.39 1.17
N GLN A 13 8.62 4.11 0.25
CA GLN A 13 7.79 4.95 -0.59
C GLN A 13 7.15 4.14 -1.69
N VAL A 14 5.84 4.33 -1.90
CA VAL A 14 5.14 3.70 -3.01
C VAL A 14 5.33 4.59 -4.22
N THR A 15 6.09 4.13 -5.18
CA THR A 15 6.39 4.95 -6.35
C THR A 15 5.47 4.63 -7.52
N HIS A 16 4.90 3.42 -7.54
CA HIS A 16 3.94 3.04 -8.57
C HIS A 16 2.94 2.10 -7.93
N TRP A 17 1.74 2.05 -8.48
CA TRP A 17 0.74 1.12 -7.98
C TRP A 17 -0.19 0.73 -9.11
N GLN A 18 -0.68 -0.50 -9.05
CA GLN A 18 -1.55 -1.04 -10.09
C GLN A 18 -2.74 -1.72 -9.44
N PRO A 19 -3.95 -1.19 -9.63
CA PRO A 19 -5.12 -1.86 -9.09
C PRO A 19 -5.56 -2.96 -10.05
N THR A 20 -6.06 -4.03 -9.49
CA THR A 20 -6.56 -5.15 -10.28
C THR A 20 -7.79 -5.71 -9.59
N PHE A 21 -8.78 -6.04 -10.38
CA PHE A 21 -9.99 -6.64 -9.84
C PHE A 21 -10.08 -8.05 -10.42
N THR A 22 -10.11 -9.04 -9.57
CA THR A 22 -10.21 -10.41 -9.99
C THR A 22 -11.61 -10.93 -9.71
N TYR A 23 -12.24 -11.47 -10.73
CA TYR A 23 -13.60 -11.91 -10.64
C TYR A 23 -13.59 -13.43 -10.74
N SER A 24 -14.01 -14.13 -9.73
CA SER A 24 -13.87 -15.56 -9.76
C SER A 24 -15.02 -16.22 -10.50
N LYS A 25 -16.24 -15.87 -10.23
CA LYS A 25 -17.36 -16.38 -11.00
C LYS A 25 -18.59 -15.52 -10.80
N PRO A 26 -19.55 -15.62 -11.70
CA PRO A 26 -20.73 -14.77 -11.64
C PRO A 26 -21.47 -14.96 -10.32
N GLY A 27 -21.91 -13.86 -9.77
CA GLY A 27 -22.66 -13.90 -8.53
C GLY A 27 -21.83 -13.88 -7.27
N GLU A 28 -20.53 -14.00 -7.40
CA GLU A 28 -19.65 -13.90 -6.25
C GLU A 28 -18.92 -12.60 -6.28
N GLY A 29 -18.56 -12.11 -5.14
CA GLY A 29 -17.79 -10.91 -5.06
C GLY A 29 -16.41 -11.18 -5.60
N GLY A 30 -15.78 -10.16 -6.08
CA GLY A 30 -14.41 -10.27 -6.56
C GLY A 30 -13.41 -9.89 -5.51
N ILE A 31 -12.16 -9.95 -5.87
CA ILE A 31 -11.07 -9.57 -5.00
C ILE A 31 -10.31 -8.45 -5.67
N TYR A 32 -10.06 -7.39 -4.92
CA TYR A 32 -9.30 -6.27 -5.43
C TYR A 32 -7.88 -6.40 -4.93
N THR A 33 -6.93 -6.23 -5.81
CA THR A 33 -5.54 -6.23 -5.39
C THR A 33 -4.90 -4.94 -5.85
N PHE A 34 -3.99 -4.44 -5.04
CA PHE A 34 -3.21 -3.27 -5.38
C PHE A 34 -1.75 -3.71 -5.33
N GLN A 35 -1.12 -3.73 -6.47
CA GLN A 35 0.29 -4.05 -6.51
C GLN A 35 1.04 -2.76 -6.24
N LEU A 36 1.83 -2.75 -5.20
CA LEU A 36 2.57 -1.57 -4.79
C LEU A 36 4.03 -1.78 -5.15
N ILE A 37 4.57 -0.85 -5.92
CA ILE A 37 5.98 -0.88 -6.29
C ILE A 37 6.67 0.10 -5.36
N LEU A 38 7.62 -0.40 -4.61
CA LEU A 38 8.26 0.37 -3.57
C LEU A 38 9.66 0.79 -4.00
N ASP A 39 9.99 2.02 -3.67
CA ASP A 39 11.31 2.58 -3.93
C ASP A 39 11.76 2.33 -5.37
N GLU A 40 10.85 2.64 -6.29
CA GLU A 40 11.14 2.59 -7.72
C GLU A 40 11.50 1.19 -8.22
N GLY A 41 10.98 0.19 -7.61
CA GLY A 41 11.20 -1.17 -8.06
C GLY A 41 12.12 -2.00 -7.19
N ALA A 42 12.62 -1.40 -6.14
CA ALA A 42 13.50 -2.17 -5.24
C ALA A 42 12.73 -3.28 -4.54
N ASP A 43 11.44 -3.08 -4.35
CA ASP A 43 10.63 -4.06 -3.66
C ASP A 43 9.18 -3.93 -4.13
N GLU A 44 8.35 -4.89 -3.81
CA GLU A 44 6.96 -4.78 -4.15
C GLU A 44 6.11 -5.55 -3.15
N PHE A 45 4.87 -5.20 -3.07
CA PHE A 45 3.92 -5.83 -2.17
C PHE A 45 2.56 -5.86 -2.82
N VAL A 46 1.83 -6.96 -2.65
CA VAL A 46 0.47 -7.05 -3.20
C VAL A 46 -0.51 -6.98 -2.04
N LEU A 47 -1.32 -5.95 -2.05
CA LEU A 47 -2.31 -5.75 -1.03
C LEU A 47 -3.65 -6.28 -1.52
N THR A 48 -4.25 -7.18 -0.78
CA THR A 48 -5.52 -7.80 -1.17
C THR A 48 -6.65 -7.24 -0.32
N VAL A 49 -7.72 -6.81 -0.99
CA VAL A 49 -8.85 -6.20 -0.31
C VAL A 49 -10.11 -6.87 -0.79
N GLU A 50 -10.92 -7.38 0.12
CA GLU A 50 -12.13 -8.07 -0.24
C GLU A 50 -13.37 -7.20 -0.17
N ASN A 51 -13.31 -6.12 0.56
CA ASN A 51 -14.45 -5.23 0.72
C ASN A 51 -14.43 -4.16 -0.37
N PRO A 52 -15.47 -4.06 -1.20
CA PRO A 52 -15.46 -3.09 -2.29
C PRO A 52 -15.36 -1.64 -1.83
N ASP A 53 -15.98 -1.31 -0.71
CA ASP A 53 -15.93 0.06 -0.22
C ASP A 53 -14.53 0.41 0.21
N GLU A 54 -13.87 -0.54 0.84
CA GLU A 54 -12.49 -0.33 1.27
C GLU A 54 -11.58 -0.18 0.07
N ALA A 55 -11.79 -1.01 -0.94
CA ALA A 55 -10.98 -0.93 -2.16
C ALA A 55 -11.16 0.42 -2.84
N GLU A 56 -12.39 0.92 -2.87
CA GLU A 56 -12.66 2.20 -3.48
C GLU A 56 -11.99 3.33 -2.72
N ASN A 57 -12.02 3.24 -1.41
CA ASN A 57 -11.36 4.25 -0.58
C ASN A 57 -9.85 4.25 -0.81
N ILE A 58 -9.26 3.07 -0.88
CA ILE A 58 -7.83 2.97 -1.11
C ILE A 58 -7.46 3.54 -2.48
N PHE A 59 -8.25 3.20 -3.48
CA PHE A 59 -8.02 3.72 -4.83
C PHE A 59 -8.07 5.24 -4.82
N ASP A 60 -9.07 5.78 -4.15
CA ASP A 60 -9.25 7.22 -4.09
C ASP A 60 -8.07 7.91 -3.39
N TRP A 61 -7.66 7.35 -2.26
CA TRP A 61 -6.55 7.92 -1.53
C TRP A 61 -5.25 7.84 -2.32
N LEU A 62 -5.02 6.71 -2.98
CA LEU A 62 -3.81 6.57 -3.81
C LEU A 62 -3.82 7.55 -4.96
N SER A 63 -4.98 7.76 -5.55
CA SER A 63 -5.09 8.66 -6.69
C SER A 63 -4.88 10.11 -6.32
N ARG A 64 -5.27 10.47 -5.10
CA ARG A 64 -5.19 11.85 -4.70
C ARG A 64 -3.91 12.22 -4.00
N SER A 65 -3.17 11.27 -3.51
CA SER A 65 -2.02 11.56 -2.67
C SER A 65 -0.77 11.71 -3.52
N ALA A 66 -0.06 12.78 -3.31
CA ALA A 66 1.19 13.00 -4.03
C ALA A 66 2.29 12.12 -3.48
N VAL A 67 2.23 11.81 -2.21
CA VAL A 67 3.27 10.99 -1.58
C VAL A 67 2.58 9.92 -0.76
N VAL A 68 2.95 8.67 -1.01
CA VAL A 68 2.37 7.54 -0.32
C VAL A 68 3.50 6.65 0.15
N HIS A 69 3.38 6.17 1.37
CA HIS A 69 4.35 5.25 1.93
C HIS A 69 3.63 3.98 2.38
N PHE A 70 4.38 2.92 2.47
CA PHE A 70 3.85 1.65 2.95
C PHE A 70 4.76 1.14 4.05
N ASP A 71 4.16 0.83 5.19
CA ASP A 71 4.91 0.28 6.31
C ASP A 71 4.86 -1.23 6.18
N MET A 72 5.98 -1.83 5.83
CA MET A 72 6.03 -3.26 5.56
C MET A 72 5.85 -4.08 6.83
N SER A 73 6.24 -3.52 7.94
CA SER A 73 6.14 -4.22 9.20
C SER A 73 4.68 -4.33 9.65
N ARG A 74 3.94 -3.25 9.57
CA ARG A 74 2.54 -3.25 9.98
C ARG A 74 1.59 -3.48 8.82
N GLN A 75 2.10 -3.43 7.60
CA GLN A 75 1.32 -3.63 6.39
C GLN A 75 0.19 -2.61 6.29
N VAL A 76 0.54 -1.35 6.47
CA VAL A 76 -0.42 -0.26 6.37
C VAL A 76 0.09 0.79 5.39
N LEU A 77 -0.86 1.43 4.71
CA LEU A 77 -0.54 2.52 3.81
C LEU A 77 -0.57 3.83 4.57
N LEU A 78 0.37 4.69 4.27
CA LEU A 78 0.47 5.98 4.91
C LEU A 78 0.35 7.05 3.84
N PHE A 79 -0.66 7.87 3.97
CA PHE A 79 -0.93 8.89 2.99
C PHE A 79 -0.58 10.26 3.53
N GLY A 80 0.04 11.06 2.69
CA GLY A 80 0.34 12.42 3.10
C GLY A 80 1.38 12.51 4.20
N THR A 81 2.31 11.57 4.24
CA THR A 81 3.34 11.58 5.27
C THR A 81 4.18 12.82 5.16
N ARG A 82 4.44 13.44 6.29
CA ARG A 82 5.24 14.64 6.32
C ARG A 82 6.29 14.55 7.38
N LYS A 83 7.37 15.27 7.16
CA LYS A 83 8.39 15.34 8.14
C LYS A 83 7.93 16.26 9.24
N THR A 84 8.05 15.83 10.46
CA THR A 84 7.62 16.67 11.55
C THR A 84 8.65 17.73 11.84
N GLY A 85 8.23 18.80 12.43
CA GLY A 85 9.14 19.85 12.81
C GLY A 85 9.52 20.78 11.70
N VAL A 86 8.86 20.70 10.61
CA VAL A 86 9.20 21.53 9.48
C VAL A 86 8.16 22.59 9.26
#